data_5c4ad84869c6516365850aaccfb62541
#
_entry.id   5c4ad84869c6516365850aaccfb62541
#
_cell.length_a   1.000
_cell.length_b   1.000
_cell.length_c   1.000
_cell.angle_alpha   90.00
_cell.angle_beta   90.00
_cell.angle_gamma   90.00
#
_symmetry.space_group_name_H-M   'P 1'
#
loop_
_entity.id
_entity.type
_entity.pdbx_description
1 polymer ?
#
loop_
_entity_poly.entity_id
_entity_poly.type
_entity_poly.pdbx_seq_one_letter_code
_entity_poly.pdbx_strand_id
1 'polypeptide(L)'
;MKFLEFGNAENKKIMLIHGFQVPWQVWQPQIDYFSQKYYVIVPILHGHNPIEKSTLISVQKEAQDIEKYYIEHYGDRIFAVCGMSMGGSIASVLWANDKLHIEKLFLDGAPLVRQNKMLTVLLVNQYISLTHKTRQRDVKTLNMCEKSFIPKQYMQYFLEMMDAMNDETIHNGVTSVGQFQ
;
A
#
# COMPACT_ATOMS: atom_id res chain seq x y z
N MET A 1 11.12 -0.08 5.49
CA MET A 1 9.66 0.22 5.65
C MET A 1 9.45 1.00 6.93
N LYS A 2 8.66 2.06 6.91
CA LYS A 2 8.31 2.85 8.08
C LYS A 2 6.88 2.51 8.51
N PHE A 3 6.64 2.45 9.82
CA PHE A 3 5.31 2.25 10.39
C PHE A 3 4.87 3.51 11.11
N LEU A 4 3.63 3.92 10.89
CA LEU A 4 2.97 5.00 11.59
C LEU A 4 1.93 4.41 12.53
N GLU A 5 1.78 5.00 13.69
CA GLU A 5 0.97 4.47 14.77
C GLU A 5 0.12 5.58 15.38
N PHE A 6 -1.17 5.28 15.61
CA PHE A 6 -2.15 6.26 16.06
C PHE A 6 -3.09 5.64 17.10
N GLY A 7 -3.46 6.41 18.11
CA GLY A 7 -4.37 5.98 19.17
C GLY A 7 -3.63 5.44 20.40
N ASN A 8 -4.37 4.78 21.28
CA ASN A 8 -3.83 4.21 22.53
C ASN A 8 -3.30 2.78 22.28
N ALA A 9 -2.02 2.53 22.59
CA ALA A 9 -1.33 1.25 22.37
C ALA A 9 -1.98 0.06 23.09
N GLU A 10 -2.72 0.31 24.18
CA GLU A 10 -3.44 -0.73 24.94
C GLU A 10 -4.70 -1.24 24.22
N ASN A 11 -5.17 -0.50 23.21
CA ASN A 11 -6.35 -0.90 22.45
C ASN A 11 -6.05 -2.06 21.48
N LYS A 12 -7.14 -2.72 21.02
CA LYS A 12 -7.04 -3.71 19.93
C LYS A 12 -6.41 -3.08 18.70
N LYS A 13 -5.49 -3.81 18.06
CA LYS A 13 -4.69 -3.34 16.94
C LYS A 13 -5.38 -3.59 15.63
N ILE A 14 -5.39 -2.56 14.78
CA ILE A 14 -5.84 -2.67 13.39
C ILE A 14 -4.73 -2.15 12.46
N MET A 15 -4.61 -2.73 11.28
CA MET A 15 -3.64 -2.34 10.27
C MET A 15 -4.35 -1.88 9.00
N LEU A 16 -3.91 -0.75 8.44
CA LEU A 16 -4.41 -0.19 7.18
C LEU A 16 -3.27 -0.16 6.16
N ILE A 17 -3.36 -0.98 5.11
CA ILE A 17 -2.32 -1.13 4.08
C ILE A 17 -2.78 -0.42 2.81
N HIS A 18 -2.04 0.61 2.38
CA HIS A 18 -2.39 1.41 1.21
C HIS A 18 -2.12 0.69 -0.12
N GLY A 19 -2.70 1.20 -1.20
CA GLY A 19 -2.53 0.67 -2.55
C GLY A 19 -1.21 1.09 -3.21
N PHE A 20 -0.94 0.50 -4.38
CA PHE A 20 0.19 0.88 -5.23
C PHE A 20 -0.02 2.29 -5.80
N GLN A 21 1.04 3.12 -5.75
CA GLN A 21 1.00 4.53 -6.15
C GLN A 21 -0.09 5.35 -5.43
N VAL A 22 -0.43 4.96 -4.20
CA VAL A 22 -1.37 5.68 -3.36
C VAL A 22 -0.65 6.11 -2.07
N PRO A 23 -0.61 7.41 -1.73
CA PRO A 23 0.02 7.86 -0.51
C PRO A 23 -0.79 7.39 0.71
N TRP A 24 -0.11 7.02 1.80
CA TRP A 24 -0.76 6.51 3.00
C TRP A 24 -1.79 7.49 3.60
N GLN A 25 -1.64 8.78 3.32
CA GLN A 25 -2.53 9.84 3.80
C GLN A 25 -3.99 9.67 3.33
N VAL A 26 -4.24 8.88 2.29
CA VAL A 26 -5.63 8.57 1.88
C VAL A 26 -6.40 7.82 2.96
N TRP A 27 -5.71 7.19 3.90
CA TRP A 27 -6.30 6.56 5.08
C TRP A 27 -6.62 7.54 6.22
N GLN A 28 -6.31 8.85 6.08
CA GLN A 28 -6.47 9.80 7.18
C GLN A 28 -7.90 9.81 7.78
N PRO A 29 -8.98 9.80 7.00
CA PRO A 29 -10.33 9.74 7.58
C PRO A 29 -10.59 8.49 8.42
N GLN A 30 -10.08 7.33 7.99
CA GLN A 30 -10.19 6.08 8.72
C GLN A 30 -9.30 6.09 9.97
N ILE A 31 -8.10 6.67 9.86
CA ILE A 31 -7.17 6.84 11.00
C ILE A 31 -7.85 7.68 12.08
N ASP A 32 -8.38 8.85 11.72
CA ASP A 32 -9.04 9.78 12.65
C ASP A 32 -10.24 9.15 13.35
N TYR A 33 -11.00 8.33 12.62
CA TYR A 33 -12.16 7.64 13.17
C TYR A 33 -11.76 6.45 14.08
N PHE A 34 -10.89 5.58 13.58
CA PHE A 34 -10.57 4.34 14.28
C PHE A 34 -9.61 4.53 15.45
N SER A 35 -8.69 5.51 15.41
CA SER A 35 -7.72 5.75 16.48
C SER A 35 -8.37 6.17 17.82
N GLN A 36 -9.65 6.54 17.79
CA GLN A 36 -10.42 6.82 19.00
C GLN A 36 -10.72 5.55 19.83
N LYS A 37 -10.73 4.36 19.20
CA LYS A 37 -11.11 3.09 19.84
C LYS A 37 -10.11 1.96 19.62
N TYR A 38 -9.23 2.09 18.63
CA TYR A 38 -8.25 1.10 18.22
C TYR A 38 -6.86 1.72 18.18
N TYR A 39 -5.85 0.86 18.24
CA TYR A 39 -4.50 1.25 17.88
C TYR A 39 -4.30 0.98 16.40
N VAL A 40 -4.16 2.04 15.62
CA VAL A 40 -4.09 1.99 14.15
C VAL A 40 -2.63 1.98 13.71
N ILE A 41 -2.25 0.97 12.95
CA ILE A 41 -0.90 0.79 12.39
C ILE A 41 -0.98 0.94 10.88
N VAL A 42 -0.15 1.82 10.32
CA VAL A 42 -0.10 2.10 8.88
C VAL A 42 1.32 1.90 8.36
N PRO A 43 1.62 0.77 7.69
CA PRO A 43 2.90 0.61 7.02
C PRO A 43 2.98 1.54 5.81
N ILE A 44 4.10 2.27 5.67
CA ILE A 44 4.46 2.95 4.42
C ILE A 44 5.30 1.97 3.61
N LEU A 45 4.72 1.42 2.55
CA LEU A 45 5.33 0.40 1.72
C LEU A 45 6.63 0.90 1.08
N HIS A 46 7.57 -0.01 0.79
CA HIS A 46 8.81 0.36 0.11
C HIS A 46 8.51 1.07 -1.22
N GLY A 47 9.34 2.05 -1.55
CA GLY A 47 9.17 2.89 -2.75
C GLY A 47 8.04 3.94 -2.65
N HIS A 48 7.26 3.97 -1.56
CA HIS A 48 6.16 4.93 -1.36
C HIS A 48 6.47 6.02 -0.30
N ASN A 49 7.65 5.96 0.33
CA ASN A 49 8.09 6.99 1.25
C ASN A 49 9.00 8.00 0.51
N PRO A 50 8.59 9.27 0.33
CA PRO A 50 9.40 10.25 -0.40
C PRO A 50 10.73 10.61 0.30
N ILE A 51 10.81 10.39 1.61
CA ILE A 51 12.00 10.74 2.41
C ILE A 51 13.01 9.58 2.43
N GLU A 52 12.52 8.33 2.43
CA GLU A 52 13.34 7.13 2.55
C GLU A 52 13.49 6.46 1.18
N LYS A 53 14.71 6.46 0.63
CA LYS A 53 14.99 5.78 -0.63
C LYS A 53 14.95 4.27 -0.41
N SER A 54 13.88 3.66 -0.87
CA SER A 54 13.71 2.21 -0.84
C SER A 54 13.03 1.73 -2.12
N THR A 55 13.19 0.46 -2.46
CA THR A 55 12.58 -0.16 -3.65
C THR A 55 11.65 -1.28 -3.21
N LEU A 56 10.42 -1.28 -3.70
CA LEU A 56 9.49 -2.39 -3.52
C LEU A 56 10.00 -3.60 -4.33
N ILE A 57 10.14 -4.75 -3.68
CA ILE A 57 10.62 -5.98 -4.32
C ILE A 57 9.46 -6.86 -4.78
N SER A 58 8.52 -7.16 -3.88
CA SER A 58 7.33 -7.95 -4.21
C SER A 58 6.27 -7.84 -3.11
N VAL A 59 5.03 -8.16 -3.45
CA VAL A 59 3.91 -8.29 -2.48
C VAL A 59 4.28 -9.24 -1.34
N GLN A 60 4.94 -10.36 -1.64
CA GLN A 60 5.38 -11.34 -0.65
C GLN A 60 6.44 -10.76 0.29
N LYS A 61 7.39 -9.99 -0.25
CA LYS A 61 8.43 -9.35 0.58
C LYS A 61 7.86 -8.26 1.48
N GLU A 62 6.93 -7.45 0.96
CA GLU A 62 6.20 -6.46 1.77
C GLU A 62 5.46 -7.13 2.93
N ALA A 63 4.75 -8.24 2.65
CA ALA A 63 4.05 -9.00 3.68
C ALA A 63 5.01 -9.56 4.73
N GLN A 64 6.15 -10.13 4.34
CA GLN A 64 7.17 -10.64 5.26
C GLN A 64 7.74 -9.54 6.17
N ASP A 65 8.00 -8.34 5.65
CA ASP A 65 8.54 -7.23 6.42
C ASP A 65 7.51 -6.67 7.41
N ILE A 66 6.24 -6.61 6.99
CA ILE A 66 5.12 -6.25 7.87
C ILE A 66 4.96 -7.29 8.98
N GLU A 67 4.93 -8.56 8.63
CA GLU A 67 4.78 -9.68 9.56
C GLU A 67 5.90 -9.69 10.61
N LYS A 68 7.16 -9.56 10.15
CA LYS A 68 8.32 -9.49 11.04
C LYS A 68 8.19 -8.32 12.02
N TYR A 69 7.96 -7.10 11.52
CA TYR A 69 7.80 -5.93 12.37
C TYR A 69 6.69 -6.12 13.40
N TYR A 70 5.52 -6.58 12.94
CA TYR A 70 4.36 -6.70 13.81
C TYR A 70 4.59 -7.72 14.93
N ILE A 71 5.15 -8.89 14.59
CA ILE A 71 5.44 -9.95 15.58
C ILE A 71 6.46 -9.47 16.62
N GLU A 72 7.52 -8.79 16.18
CA GLU A 72 8.57 -8.29 17.07
C GLU A 72 8.07 -7.23 18.06
N HIS A 73 7.03 -6.45 17.69
CA HIS A 73 6.55 -5.34 18.52
C HIS A 73 5.25 -5.65 19.29
N TYR A 74 4.39 -6.51 18.74
CA TYR A 74 3.02 -6.69 19.26
C TYR A 74 2.59 -8.15 19.41
N GLY A 75 3.45 -9.10 19.05
CA GLY A 75 3.12 -10.53 19.07
C GLY A 75 2.36 -10.95 17.80
N ASP A 76 1.75 -12.15 17.86
CA ASP A 76 1.21 -12.83 16.69
C ASP A 76 -0.31 -12.63 16.45
N ARG A 77 -0.96 -11.73 17.21
CA ARG A 77 -2.42 -11.54 17.13
C ARG A 77 -2.77 -10.10 16.75
N ILE A 78 -3.60 -9.97 15.71
CA ILE A 78 -4.13 -8.68 15.27
C ILE A 78 -5.66 -8.76 15.11
N PHE A 79 -6.37 -7.75 15.60
CA PHE A 79 -7.82 -7.71 15.50
C PHE A 79 -8.32 -7.56 14.07
N ALA A 80 -7.73 -6.63 13.29
CA ALA A 80 -8.16 -6.45 11.91
C ALA A 80 -6.99 -6.01 11.00
N VAL A 81 -7.02 -6.47 9.76
CA VAL A 81 -6.17 -5.97 8.67
C VAL A 81 -7.08 -5.53 7.53
N CYS A 82 -6.91 -4.30 7.07
CA CYS A 82 -7.59 -3.76 5.90
C CYS A 82 -6.56 -3.39 4.84
N GLY A 83 -6.70 -3.92 3.64
CA GLY A 83 -5.82 -3.64 2.51
C GLY A 83 -6.58 -3.15 1.30
N MET A 84 -6.12 -2.04 0.71
CA MET A 84 -6.67 -1.46 -0.52
C MET A 84 -5.81 -1.85 -1.72
N SER A 85 -6.43 -2.36 -2.80
CA SER A 85 -5.74 -2.72 -4.05
C SER A 85 -4.52 -3.63 -3.78
N MET A 86 -3.28 -3.24 -4.13
CA MET A 86 -2.06 -3.99 -3.80
C MET A 86 -1.92 -4.25 -2.28
N GLY A 87 -2.34 -3.31 -1.44
CA GLY A 87 -2.38 -3.53 0.00
C GLY A 87 -3.30 -4.68 0.40
N GLY A 88 -4.38 -4.91 -0.35
CA GLY A 88 -5.25 -6.07 -0.18
C GLY A 88 -4.57 -7.39 -0.60
N SER A 89 -3.77 -7.39 -1.65
CA SER A 89 -2.94 -8.54 -2.01
C SER A 89 -1.92 -8.85 -0.90
N ILE A 90 -1.27 -7.82 -0.33
CA ILE A 90 -0.35 -7.98 0.81
C ILE A 90 -1.09 -8.56 2.04
N ALA A 91 -2.26 -8.01 2.36
CA ALA A 91 -3.09 -8.49 3.46
C ALA A 91 -3.52 -9.96 3.29
N SER A 92 -3.80 -10.38 2.04
CA SER A 92 -4.11 -11.77 1.72
C SER A 92 -2.91 -12.69 1.91
N VAL A 93 -1.68 -12.24 1.58
CA VAL A 93 -0.45 -12.99 1.87
C VAL A 93 -0.21 -13.11 3.37
N LEU A 94 -0.41 -12.03 4.13
CA LEU A 94 -0.30 -12.07 5.61
C LEU A 94 -1.25 -13.11 6.20
N TRP A 95 -2.48 -13.15 5.71
CA TRP A 95 -3.47 -14.13 6.15
C TRP A 95 -3.09 -15.57 5.74
N ALA A 96 -2.61 -15.77 4.51
CA ALA A 96 -2.23 -17.08 3.99
C ALA A 96 -0.96 -17.65 4.64
N ASN A 97 -0.03 -16.80 5.09
CA ASN A 97 1.19 -17.23 5.80
C ASN A 97 0.88 -17.83 7.18
N ASP A 98 -0.27 -17.55 7.76
CA ASP A 98 -0.76 -18.05 9.05
C ASP A 98 0.21 -17.82 10.25
N LYS A 99 1.10 -16.82 10.13
CA LYS A 99 1.99 -16.41 11.22
C LYS A 99 1.38 -15.32 12.08
N LEU A 100 0.44 -14.54 11.51
CA LEU A 100 -0.39 -13.59 12.21
C LEU A 100 -1.80 -14.12 12.32
N HIS A 101 -2.28 -14.30 13.54
CA HIS A 101 -3.69 -14.60 13.77
C HIS A 101 -4.54 -13.36 13.53
N ILE A 102 -5.09 -13.22 12.33
CA ILE A 102 -5.93 -12.10 11.90
C ILE A 102 -7.40 -12.45 12.16
N GLU A 103 -8.05 -11.76 13.12
CA GLU A 103 -9.45 -12.04 13.44
C GLU A 103 -10.41 -11.55 12.34
N LYS A 104 -10.08 -10.45 11.66
CA LYS A 104 -10.90 -9.85 10.59
C LYS A 104 -10.01 -9.37 9.45
N LEU A 105 -10.35 -9.79 8.23
CA LEU A 105 -9.66 -9.37 7.01
C LEU A 105 -10.62 -8.59 6.11
N PHE A 106 -10.23 -7.37 5.72
CA PHE A 106 -10.97 -6.53 4.80
C PHE A 106 -10.14 -6.26 3.54
N LEU A 107 -10.71 -6.58 2.38
CA LEU A 107 -10.07 -6.44 1.08
C LEU A 107 -10.87 -5.45 0.24
N ASP A 108 -10.29 -4.29 -0.04
CA ASP A 108 -10.89 -3.26 -0.87
C ASP A 108 -10.24 -3.26 -2.26
N GLY A 109 -10.94 -3.82 -3.25
CA GLY A 109 -10.47 -3.86 -4.63
C GLY A 109 -9.16 -4.65 -4.85
N ALA A 110 -8.89 -5.65 -4.01
CA ALA A 110 -7.67 -6.45 -4.08
C ALA A 110 -7.61 -7.29 -5.37
N PRO A 111 -6.54 -7.15 -6.19
CA PRO A 111 -6.35 -7.98 -7.37
C PRO A 111 -5.79 -9.36 -6.97
N LEU A 112 -6.67 -10.33 -6.79
CA LEU A 112 -6.31 -11.69 -6.34
C LEU A 112 -6.26 -12.72 -7.47
N VAL A 113 -6.39 -12.25 -8.72
CA VAL A 113 -6.39 -13.13 -9.91
C VAL A 113 -5.12 -12.92 -10.70
N ARG A 114 -4.47 -14.03 -11.03
CA ARG A 114 -3.27 -14.00 -11.88
C ARG A 114 -3.59 -13.41 -13.25
N GLN A 115 -2.78 -12.45 -13.68
CA GLN A 115 -2.84 -11.84 -14.99
C GLN A 115 -1.93 -12.59 -15.98
N ASN A 116 -2.26 -12.54 -17.29
CA ASN A 116 -1.35 -13.05 -18.29
C ASN A 116 -0.13 -12.12 -18.45
N LYS A 117 1.00 -12.68 -18.89
CA LYS A 117 2.28 -11.94 -19.01
C LYS A 117 2.19 -10.71 -19.91
N MET A 118 1.43 -10.80 -21.02
CA MET A 118 1.29 -9.69 -21.96
C MET A 118 0.55 -8.52 -21.33
N LEU A 119 -0.53 -8.79 -20.60
CA LEU A 119 -1.27 -7.76 -19.86
C LEU A 119 -0.38 -7.13 -18.77
N THR A 120 0.39 -7.92 -18.05
CA THR A 120 1.34 -7.42 -17.04
C THR A 120 2.33 -6.45 -17.65
N VAL A 121 2.95 -6.79 -18.80
CA VAL A 121 3.90 -5.89 -19.50
C VAL A 121 3.22 -4.59 -19.96
N LEU A 122 2.00 -4.66 -20.47
CA LEU A 122 1.23 -3.46 -20.86
C LEU A 122 0.95 -2.56 -19.63
N LEU A 123 0.56 -3.15 -18.52
CA LEU A 123 0.31 -2.42 -17.28
C LEU A 123 1.60 -1.79 -16.73
N VAL A 124 2.73 -2.49 -16.71
CA VAL A 124 4.03 -1.92 -16.31
C VAL A 124 4.33 -0.66 -17.11
N ASN A 125 4.25 -0.73 -18.45
CA ASN A 125 4.50 0.42 -19.31
C ASN A 125 3.52 1.58 -19.07
N GLN A 126 2.25 1.25 -18.80
CA GLN A 126 1.23 2.25 -18.51
C GLN A 126 1.53 2.97 -17.16
N TYR A 127 1.89 2.23 -16.11
CA TYR A 127 2.22 2.81 -14.81
C TYR A 127 3.51 3.63 -14.85
N ILE A 128 4.54 3.19 -15.60
CA ILE A 128 5.77 3.98 -15.85
C ILE A 128 5.42 5.28 -16.58
N SER A 129 4.64 5.21 -17.65
CA SER A 129 4.20 6.39 -18.42
C SER A 129 3.39 7.36 -17.53
N LEU A 130 2.49 6.84 -16.70
CA LEU A 130 1.72 7.63 -15.75
C LEU A 130 2.64 8.38 -14.77
N THR A 131 3.62 7.67 -14.20
CA THR A 131 4.59 8.26 -13.27
C THR A 131 5.41 9.37 -13.93
N HIS A 132 5.94 9.13 -15.13
CA HIS A 132 6.72 10.14 -15.85
C HIS A 132 5.89 11.37 -16.16
N LYS A 133 4.65 11.22 -16.65
CA LYS A 133 3.75 12.34 -16.90
C LYS A 133 3.38 13.11 -15.62
N THR A 134 3.18 12.39 -14.52
CA THR A 134 2.92 13.00 -13.21
C THR A 134 4.10 13.84 -12.75
N ARG A 135 5.33 13.35 -12.88
CA ARG A 135 6.58 14.10 -12.59
C ARG A 135 6.73 15.34 -13.46
N GLN A 136 6.31 15.26 -14.73
CA GLN A 136 6.27 16.41 -15.64
C GLN A 136 5.11 17.36 -15.39
N ARG A 137 4.26 17.07 -14.38
CA ARG A 137 3.06 17.87 -14.06
C ARG A 137 2.09 18.00 -15.24
N ASP A 138 1.96 16.94 -16.06
CA ASP A 138 0.98 16.92 -17.16
C ASP A 138 -0.44 17.13 -16.62
N VAL A 139 -1.07 18.21 -17.05
CA VAL A 139 -2.36 18.68 -16.52
C VAL A 139 -3.48 17.65 -16.73
N LYS A 140 -3.48 16.94 -17.87
CA LYS A 140 -4.51 15.93 -18.16
C LYS A 140 -4.35 14.73 -17.22
N THR A 141 -3.12 14.29 -17.00
CA THR A 141 -2.79 13.20 -16.10
C THR A 141 -3.14 13.54 -14.66
N LEU A 142 -2.78 14.74 -14.19
CA LEU A 142 -3.10 15.16 -12.82
C LEU A 142 -4.62 15.26 -12.60
N ASN A 143 -5.36 15.83 -13.53
CA ASN A 143 -6.81 15.91 -13.46
C ASN A 143 -7.47 14.51 -13.45
N MET A 144 -6.92 13.57 -14.20
CA MET A 144 -7.39 12.18 -14.18
C MET A 144 -7.13 11.53 -12.81
N CYS A 145 -5.92 11.68 -12.26
CA CYS A 145 -5.57 11.13 -10.95
C CYS A 145 -6.48 11.71 -9.85
N GLU A 146 -6.70 13.02 -9.83
CA GLU A 146 -7.57 13.69 -8.86
C GLU A 146 -9.02 13.19 -8.93
N LYS A 147 -9.55 13.00 -10.13
CA LYS A 147 -10.93 12.55 -10.31
C LYS A 147 -11.15 11.07 -10.02
N SER A 148 -10.13 10.24 -10.20
CA SER A 148 -10.29 8.77 -10.20
C SER A 148 -9.72 8.08 -8.96
N PHE A 149 -8.63 8.61 -8.36
CA PHE A 149 -7.87 7.84 -7.37
C PHE A 149 -7.48 8.65 -6.13
N ILE A 150 -7.09 9.93 -6.29
CA ILE A 150 -6.45 10.70 -5.23
C ILE A 150 -7.29 11.94 -4.93
N PRO A 151 -8.00 12.00 -3.80
CA PRO A 151 -8.73 13.21 -3.39
C PRO A 151 -7.82 14.44 -3.40
N LYS A 152 -8.35 15.58 -3.85
CA LYS A 152 -7.62 16.83 -4.06
C LYS A 152 -6.70 17.21 -2.89
N GLN A 153 -7.16 17.02 -1.68
CA GLN A 153 -6.42 17.33 -0.45
C GLN A 153 -5.15 16.49 -0.27
N TYR A 154 -5.02 15.33 -0.95
CA TYR A 154 -3.86 14.45 -0.87
C TYR A 154 -2.96 14.50 -2.11
N MET A 155 -3.29 15.36 -3.10
CA MET A 155 -2.52 15.47 -4.34
C MET A 155 -1.05 15.87 -4.10
N GLN A 156 -0.77 16.73 -3.11
CA GLN A 156 0.61 17.09 -2.79
C GLN A 156 1.42 15.86 -2.34
N TYR A 157 0.91 15.05 -1.43
CA TYR A 157 1.57 13.81 -0.97
C TYR A 157 1.75 12.80 -2.10
N PHE A 158 0.76 12.72 -2.98
CA PHE A 158 0.85 11.89 -4.18
C PHE A 158 2.00 12.33 -5.08
N LEU A 159 2.13 13.63 -5.35
CA LEU A 159 3.20 14.17 -6.19
C LEU A 159 4.59 13.94 -5.57
N GLU A 160 4.76 14.20 -4.29
CA GLU A 160 6.02 13.95 -3.57
C GLU A 160 6.42 12.47 -3.63
N MET A 161 5.48 11.57 -3.44
CA MET A 161 5.69 10.13 -3.56
C MET A 161 6.07 9.72 -4.99
N MET A 162 5.36 10.24 -6.02
CA MET A 162 5.62 9.93 -7.42
C MET A 162 6.97 10.48 -7.90
N ASP A 163 7.41 11.62 -7.39
CA ASP A 163 8.73 12.19 -7.67
C ASP A 163 9.87 11.30 -7.13
N ALA A 164 9.66 10.67 -5.99
CA ALA A 164 10.66 9.84 -5.31
C ALA A 164 10.67 8.38 -5.79
N MET A 165 9.54 7.87 -6.32
CA MET A 165 9.39 6.46 -6.70
C MET A 165 10.27 6.13 -7.90
N ASN A 166 11.09 5.07 -7.83
CA ASN A 166 11.90 4.61 -8.97
C ASN A 166 11.13 3.65 -9.88
N ASP A 167 11.60 3.52 -11.13
CA ASP A 167 10.92 2.67 -12.14
C ASP A 167 11.01 1.18 -11.79
N GLU A 168 12.03 0.76 -11.02
CA GLU A 168 12.14 -0.61 -10.53
C GLU A 168 11.01 -0.94 -9.54
N THR A 169 10.65 -0.03 -8.64
CA THR A 169 9.47 -0.14 -7.78
C THR A 169 8.20 -0.33 -8.61
N ILE A 170 8.07 0.41 -9.72
CA ILE A 170 6.89 0.30 -10.58
C ILE A 170 6.83 -1.06 -11.25
N HIS A 171 7.94 -1.49 -11.85
CA HIS A 171 8.05 -2.79 -12.49
C HIS A 171 7.73 -3.93 -11.50
N ASN A 172 8.38 -3.93 -10.35
CA ASN A 172 8.25 -4.97 -9.32
C ASN A 172 6.84 -5.02 -8.74
N GLY A 173 6.26 -3.87 -8.40
CA GLY A 173 4.91 -3.76 -7.84
C GLY A 173 3.85 -4.32 -8.79
N VAL A 174 3.83 -3.84 -10.04
CA VAL A 174 2.86 -4.29 -11.03
C VAL A 174 3.05 -5.77 -11.38
N THR A 175 4.30 -6.21 -11.56
CA THR A 175 4.61 -7.61 -11.87
C THR A 175 4.20 -8.54 -10.73
N SER A 176 4.52 -8.17 -9.50
CA SER A 176 4.21 -8.96 -8.32
C SER A 176 2.71 -9.14 -8.09
N VAL A 177 1.94 -8.06 -8.28
CA VAL A 177 0.47 -8.12 -8.23
C VAL A 177 -0.08 -8.97 -9.36
N GLY A 178 0.44 -8.81 -10.58
CA GLY A 178 0.00 -9.60 -11.75
C GLY A 178 0.34 -11.09 -11.68
N GLN A 179 1.31 -11.47 -10.85
CA GLN A 179 1.73 -12.86 -10.63
C GLN A 179 1.22 -13.45 -9.31
N PHE A 180 0.30 -12.76 -8.65
CA PHE A 180 -0.28 -13.21 -7.38
C PHE A 180 -0.82 -14.63 -7.49
N GLN A 181 -0.40 -15.52 -6.57
CA GLN A 181 -0.80 -16.94 -6.48
C GLN A 181 -1.28 -17.23 -5.07
#